data_89d0c60b743886f910324151e39c5ad7
#
_entry.id   89d0c60b743886f910324151e39c5ad7
#
_cell.length_a   1.000
_cell.length_b   1.000
_cell.length_c   1.000
_cell.angle_alpha   90.00
_cell.angle_beta   90.00
_cell.angle_gamma   90.00
#
_symmetry.space_group_name_H-M   'P 1'
#
loop_
_entity.id
_entity.type
_entity.pdbx_description
1 polymer ?
#
loop_
_entity_poly.entity_id
_entity_poly.type
_entity_poly.pdbx_seq_one_letter_code
_entity_poly.pdbx_strand_id
1 'polypeptide(L)'
;MKQKRIPLVGRQYLVPFILITSLFFLWGFAHAILNVLNKHFQEILDITKTHSAFIQMTMYMGYFIMAIPAGFFISRFGYRRGVVFGLLLYGVGSLLFIPGQHYLSFNLFLFALFVIGCGLTFLETAANPYATELGAKETAASRLNFACLLYTSDAADDRIS
;
A
#
# COMPACT_ATOMS: atom_id res chain seq x y z
N MET A 1 -15.10 37.18 -15.61
CA MET A 1 -15.40 35.76 -15.92
C MET A 1 -15.45 35.00 -14.62
N LYS A 2 -16.64 34.51 -14.16
CA LYS A 2 -16.77 33.66 -12.99
C LYS A 2 -16.18 32.29 -13.34
N GLN A 3 -15.03 31.97 -12.80
CA GLN A 3 -14.42 30.65 -12.91
C GLN A 3 -15.37 29.65 -12.25
N LYS A 4 -16.02 28.83 -13.06
CA LYS A 4 -16.94 27.78 -12.60
C LYS A 4 -16.07 26.78 -11.80
N ARG A 5 -16.15 26.82 -10.48
CA ARG A 5 -15.43 25.87 -9.59
C ARG A 5 -15.95 24.47 -9.89
N ILE A 6 -15.18 23.69 -10.64
CA ILE A 6 -15.48 22.30 -10.87
C ILE A 6 -15.22 21.56 -9.54
N PRO A 7 -16.22 20.88 -8.96
CA PRO A 7 -16.00 20.16 -7.71
C PRO A 7 -14.96 19.05 -7.93
N LEU A 8 -14.04 18.88 -6.98
CA LEU A 8 -13.00 17.84 -7.00
C LEU A 8 -13.60 16.46 -7.22
N VAL A 9 -14.75 16.19 -6.59
CA VAL A 9 -15.47 14.93 -6.68
C VAL A 9 -16.96 15.22 -6.81
N GLY A 10 -17.63 14.61 -7.78
CA GLY A 10 -19.09 14.64 -7.89
C GLY A 10 -19.73 13.95 -6.67
N ARG A 11 -20.87 14.45 -6.20
CA ARG A 11 -21.55 13.93 -4.99
C ARG A 11 -21.83 12.42 -5.05
N GLN A 12 -22.02 11.89 -6.24
CA GLN A 12 -22.21 10.45 -6.50
C GLN A 12 -20.93 9.60 -6.33
N TYR A 13 -19.74 10.21 -6.45
CA TYR A 13 -18.44 9.53 -6.33
C TYR A 13 -17.75 9.78 -4.98
N LEU A 14 -18.42 10.49 -4.07
CA LEU A 14 -17.84 10.91 -2.80
C LEU A 14 -17.52 9.69 -1.90
N VAL A 15 -18.41 8.72 -1.83
CA VAL A 15 -18.21 7.49 -1.04
C VAL A 15 -17.05 6.65 -1.59
N PRO A 16 -17.01 6.30 -2.89
CA PRO A 16 -15.85 5.62 -3.45
C PRO A 16 -14.54 6.39 -3.28
N PHE A 17 -14.56 7.70 -3.38
CA PHE A 17 -13.37 8.53 -3.18
C PHE A 17 -12.86 8.48 -1.73
N ILE A 18 -13.75 8.56 -0.74
CA ILE A 18 -13.39 8.42 0.68
C ILE A 18 -12.80 7.04 0.94
N LEU A 19 -13.39 5.99 0.39
CA LEU A 19 -12.89 4.62 0.55
C LEU A 19 -11.48 4.47 -0.03
N ILE A 20 -11.23 4.98 -1.23
CA ILE A 20 -9.90 4.93 -1.84
C ILE A 20 -8.89 5.77 -1.06
N THR A 21 -9.28 6.95 -0.60
CA THR A 21 -8.41 7.82 0.20
C THR A 21 -8.07 7.18 1.54
N SER A 22 -9.03 6.52 2.20
CA SER A 22 -8.76 5.77 3.43
C SER A 22 -7.86 4.56 3.18
N LEU A 23 -7.92 3.96 2.00
CA LEU A 23 -7.06 2.86 1.61
C LEU A 23 -5.60 3.32 1.42
N PHE A 24 -5.38 4.50 0.83
CA PHE A 24 -4.07 5.14 0.77
C PHE A 24 -3.52 5.49 2.16
N PHE A 25 -4.38 5.99 3.04
CA PHE A 25 -3.99 6.27 4.43
C PHE A 25 -3.57 4.99 5.16
N LEU A 26 -4.36 3.91 5.08
CA LEU A 26 -4.02 2.62 5.66
C LEU A 26 -2.72 2.04 5.07
N TRP A 27 -2.48 2.23 3.78
CA TRP A 27 -1.25 1.81 3.12
C TRP A 27 -0.03 2.57 3.66
N GLY A 28 -0.12 3.89 3.80
CA GLY A 28 0.92 4.72 4.43
C GLY A 28 1.20 4.29 5.87
N PHE A 29 0.15 4.09 6.65
CA PHE A 29 0.23 3.62 8.03
C PHE A 29 0.91 2.24 8.13
N ALA A 30 0.57 1.30 7.23
CA ALA A 30 1.23 0.00 7.18
C ALA A 30 2.72 0.11 6.88
N HIS A 31 3.13 0.98 5.96
CA HIS A 31 4.54 1.24 5.67
C HIS A 31 5.28 1.87 6.85
N ALA A 32 4.67 2.82 7.54
CA ALA A 32 5.24 3.44 8.73
C ALA A 32 5.47 2.39 9.84
N ILE A 33 4.47 1.56 10.13
CA ILE A 33 4.61 0.46 11.10
C ILE A 33 5.73 -0.51 10.71
N LEU A 34 5.81 -0.91 9.43
CA LEU A 34 6.87 -1.81 8.97
C LEU A 34 8.26 -1.23 9.15
N ASN A 35 8.44 0.08 8.93
CA ASN A 35 9.71 0.75 9.15
C ASN A 35 10.09 0.79 10.63
N VAL A 36 9.15 1.13 11.50
CA VAL A 36 9.36 1.14 12.96
C VAL A 36 9.65 -0.27 13.47
N LEU A 37 8.88 -1.25 13.00
CA LEU A 37 9.05 -2.65 13.38
C LEU A 37 10.41 -3.20 12.93
N ASN A 38 10.83 -2.85 11.72
CA ASN A 38 12.15 -3.24 11.20
C ASN A 38 13.28 -2.67 12.06
N LYS A 39 13.18 -1.39 12.46
CA LYS A 39 14.15 -0.76 13.36
C LYS A 39 14.18 -1.45 14.73
N HIS A 40 13.01 -1.76 15.28
CA HIS A 40 12.88 -2.44 16.56
C HIS A 40 13.45 -3.87 16.53
N PHE A 41 13.24 -4.61 15.45
CA PHE A 41 13.84 -5.93 15.25
C PHE A 41 15.37 -5.86 15.10
N GLN A 42 15.90 -4.81 14.48
CA GLN A 42 17.35 -4.59 14.42
C GLN A 42 17.97 -4.43 15.82
N GLU A 43 17.29 -3.73 16.71
CA GLU A 43 17.76 -3.46 18.07
C GLU A 43 17.66 -4.69 18.99
N ILE A 44 16.56 -5.47 18.90
CA ILE A 44 16.33 -6.60 19.80
C ILE A 44 17.10 -7.86 19.38
N LEU A 45 17.14 -8.15 18.08
CA LEU A 45 17.74 -9.38 17.56
C LEU A 45 19.22 -9.22 17.17
N ASP A 46 19.80 -8.02 17.42
CA ASP A 46 21.18 -7.70 17.02
C ASP A 46 21.47 -8.06 15.55
N ILE A 47 20.43 -7.85 14.71
CA ILE A 47 20.46 -8.19 13.29
C ILE A 47 21.40 -7.24 12.59
N THR A 48 22.42 -7.78 11.93
CA THR A 48 23.34 -7.00 11.12
C THR A 48 22.60 -6.20 10.04
N LYS A 49 23.14 -5.06 9.65
CA LYS A 49 22.61 -4.21 8.56
C LYS A 49 22.29 -5.00 7.28
N THR A 50 23.01 -6.10 7.06
CA THR A 50 22.81 -7.02 5.93
C THR A 50 21.44 -7.74 6.00
N HIS A 51 21.04 -8.25 7.16
CA HIS A 51 19.74 -8.91 7.33
C HIS A 51 18.57 -7.93 7.18
N SER A 52 18.74 -6.69 7.64
CA SER A 52 17.75 -5.63 7.41
C SER A 52 17.58 -5.30 5.93
N ALA A 53 18.67 -5.31 5.16
CA ALA A 53 18.62 -5.15 3.71
C ALA A 53 17.85 -6.30 3.03
N PHE A 54 17.99 -7.55 3.52
CA PHE A 54 17.23 -8.69 3.01
C PHE A 54 15.72 -8.55 3.25
N ILE A 55 15.30 -8.02 4.39
CA ILE A 55 13.90 -7.75 4.69
C ILE A 55 13.31 -6.80 3.65
N GLN A 56 14.00 -5.70 3.40
CA GLN A 56 13.55 -4.70 2.45
C GLN A 56 13.60 -5.20 1.00
N MET A 57 14.65 -5.94 0.65
CA MET A 57 14.81 -6.58 -0.66
C MET A 57 13.69 -7.58 -0.94
N THR A 58 13.31 -8.41 0.02
CA THR A 58 12.23 -9.40 -0.12
C THR A 58 10.89 -8.73 -0.39
N MET A 59 10.59 -7.65 0.31
CA MET A 59 9.37 -6.87 0.10
C MET A 59 9.32 -6.26 -1.31
N TYR A 60 10.40 -5.60 -1.74
CA TYR A 60 10.49 -5.03 -3.08
C TYR A 60 10.51 -6.10 -4.19
N MET A 61 11.07 -7.26 -3.93
CA MET A 61 11.00 -8.40 -4.86
C MET A 61 9.55 -8.86 -5.06
N GLY A 62 8.74 -8.89 -3.99
CA GLY A 62 7.29 -9.13 -4.07
C GLY A 62 6.59 -8.09 -4.97
N TYR A 63 6.93 -6.83 -4.80
CA TYR A 63 6.43 -5.75 -5.68
C TYR A 63 6.81 -5.97 -7.14
N PHE A 64 8.07 -6.26 -7.40
CA PHE A 64 8.57 -6.43 -8.77
C PHE A 64 7.92 -7.62 -9.49
N ILE A 65 7.89 -8.78 -8.83
CA ILE A 65 7.33 -10.01 -9.41
C ILE A 65 5.83 -9.87 -9.66
N MET A 66 5.11 -9.22 -8.74
CA MET A 66 3.64 -9.12 -8.80
C MET A 66 3.13 -7.94 -9.63
N ALA A 67 3.99 -6.99 -10.02
CA ALA A 67 3.59 -5.81 -10.79
C ALA A 67 2.92 -6.19 -12.12
N ILE A 68 3.51 -7.12 -12.88
CA ILE A 68 2.99 -7.57 -14.18
C ILE A 68 1.69 -8.39 -14.01
N PRO A 69 1.66 -9.46 -13.17
CA PRO A 69 0.43 -10.22 -12.92
C PRO A 69 -0.71 -9.35 -12.36
N ALA A 70 -0.42 -8.41 -11.46
CA ALA A 70 -1.42 -7.50 -10.90
C ALA A 70 -2.03 -6.61 -11.98
N GLY A 71 -1.21 -6.01 -12.84
CA GLY A 71 -1.70 -5.21 -13.97
C GLY A 71 -2.57 -6.01 -14.92
N PHE A 72 -2.15 -7.22 -15.28
CA PHE A 72 -2.94 -8.11 -16.14
C PHE A 72 -4.25 -8.55 -15.47
N PHE A 73 -4.23 -8.90 -14.20
CA PHE A 73 -5.41 -9.28 -13.44
C PHE A 73 -6.44 -8.14 -13.38
N ILE A 74 -5.98 -6.92 -13.07
CA ILE A 74 -6.85 -5.76 -12.95
C ILE A 74 -7.44 -5.36 -14.30
N SER A 75 -6.66 -5.43 -15.38
CA SER A 75 -7.16 -5.15 -16.74
C SER A 75 -8.25 -6.13 -17.18
N ARG A 76 -8.19 -7.38 -16.73
CA ARG A 76 -9.15 -8.43 -17.10
C ARG A 76 -10.36 -8.50 -16.19
N PHE A 77 -10.18 -8.34 -14.87
CA PHE A 77 -11.23 -8.54 -13.86
C PHE A 77 -11.75 -7.24 -13.23
N GLY A 78 -11.11 -6.12 -13.53
CA GLY A 78 -11.48 -4.79 -13.05
C GLY A 78 -10.88 -4.42 -11.69
N TYR A 79 -10.88 -3.14 -11.40
CA TYR A 79 -10.26 -2.54 -10.20
C TYR A 79 -10.82 -3.06 -8.88
N ARG A 80 -12.16 -3.24 -8.81
CA ARG A 80 -12.84 -3.69 -7.60
C ARG A 80 -12.35 -5.07 -7.14
N ARG A 81 -12.21 -6.01 -8.07
CA ARG A 81 -11.72 -7.37 -7.77
C ARG A 81 -10.22 -7.34 -7.44
N GLY A 82 -9.46 -6.48 -8.10
CA GLY A 82 -8.05 -6.24 -7.78
C GLY A 82 -7.84 -5.77 -6.35
N VAL A 83 -8.63 -4.80 -5.88
CA VAL A 83 -8.57 -4.31 -4.49
C VAL A 83 -8.93 -5.41 -3.50
N VAL A 84 -10.01 -6.16 -3.74
CA VAL A 84 -10.42 -7.26 -2.84
C VAL A 84 -9.34 -8.33 -2.76
N PHE A 85 -8.75 -8.71 -3.89
CA PHE A 85 -7.69 -9.70 -3.93
C PHE A 85 -6.41 -9.21 -3.22
N GLY A 86 -6.04 -7.94 -3.42
CA GLY A 86 -4.93 -7.31 -2.72
C GLY A 86 -5.14 -7.28 -1.19
N LEU A 87 -6.34 -6.95 -0.72
CA LEU A 87 -6.70 -6.99 0.70
C LEU A 87 -6.65 -8.41 1.28
N LEU A 88 -7.08 -9.41 0.53
CA LEU A 88 -6.98 -10.81 0.95
C LEU A 88 -5.53 -11.25 1.10
N LEU A 89 -4.67 -10.95 0.12
CA LEU A 89 -3.23 -11.23 0.20
C LEU A 89 -2.57 -10.51 1.38
N TYR A 90 -2.91 -9.25 1.58
CA TYR A 90 -2.41 -8.47 2.71
C TYR A 90 -2.85 -9.08 4.05
N GLY A 91 -4.12 -9.47 4.17
CA GLY A 91 -4.66 -10.13 5.36
C GLY A 91 -3.98 -11.47 5.64
N VAL A 92 -3.81 -12.31 4.62
CA VAL A 92 -3.11 -13.60 4.74
C VAL A 92 -1.65 -13.38 5.14
N GLY A 93 -0.95 -12.44 4.52
CA GLY A 93 0.43 -12.09 4.89
C GLY A 93 0.54 -11.62 6.33
N SER A 94 -0.39 -10.78 6.79
CA SER A 94 -0.44 -10.33 8.19
C SER A 94 -0.71 -11.47 9.17
N LEU A 95 -1.58 -12.42 8.83
CA LEU A 95 -1.84 -13.61 9.66
C LEU A 95 -0.62 -14.54 9.75
N LEU A 96 0.20 -14.59 8.70
CA LEU A 96 1.45 -15.38 8.71
C LEU A 96 2.51 -14.85 9.68
N PHE A 97 2.39 -13.59 10.13
CA PHE A 97 3.25 -13.07 11.19
C PHE A 97 3.03 -13.77 12.54
N ILE A 98 1.80 -14.19 12.84
CA ILE A 98 1.47 -14.83 14.12
C ILE A 98 2.28 -16.12 14.32
N PRO A 99 2.25 -17.11 13.40
CA PRO A 99 3.11 -18.29 13.53
C PRO A 99 4.60 -17.96 13.36
N GLY A 100 4.95 -16.96 12.55
CA GLY A 100 6.34 -16.49 12.39
C GLY A 100 6.96 -16.05 13.71
N GLN A 101 6.21 -15.35 14.53
CA GLN A 101 6.63 -14.92 15.86
C GLN A 101 6.72 -16.11 16.84
N HIS A 102 5.80 -17.07 16.74
CA HIS A 102 5.78 -18.22 17.65
C HIS A 102 6.95 -19.18 17.39
N TYR A 103 7.29 -19.41 16.13
CA TYR A 103 8.40 -20.30 15.75
C TYR A 103 9.77 -19.61 15.67
N LEU A 104 9.85 -18.28 15.85
CA LEU A 104 11.04 -17.45 15.72
C LEU A 104 11.81 -17.74 14.40
N SER A 105 11.09 -18.09 13.34
CA SER A 105 11.67 -18.45 12.05
C SER A 105 11.80 -17.23 11.15
N PHE A 106 13.03 -16.82 10.90
CA PHE A 106 13.35 -15.70 10.00
C PHE A 106 12.82 -15.93 8.58
N ASN A 107 12.89 -17.18 8.08
CA ASN A 107 12.39 -17.51 6.74
C ASN A 107 10.87 -17.35 6.62
N LEU A 108 10.11 -17.72 7.65
CA LEU A 108 8.66 -17.56 7.66
C LEU A 108 8.28 -16.06 7.72
N PHE A 109 9.06 -15.27 8.46
CA PHE A 109 8.92 -13.84 8.51
C PHE A 109 9.16 -13.19 7.14
N LEU A 110 10.22 -13.57 6.44
CA LEU A 110 10.50 -13.10 5.08
C LEU A 110 9.40 -13.49 4.10
N PHE A 111 8.86 -14.71 4.21
CA PHE A 111 7.76 -15.16 3.36
C PHE A 111 6.48 -14.35 3.62
N ALA A 112 6.16 -14.05 4.86
CA ALA A 112 5.03 -13.20 5.22
C ALA A 112 5.16 -11.80 4.62
N LEU A 113 6.35 -11.19 4.70
CA LEU A 113 6.65 -9.89 4.07
C LEU A 113 6.52 -9.93 2.55
N PHE A 114 6.97 -11.01 1.92
CA PHE A 114 6.79 -11.20 0.48
C PHE A 114 5.32 -11.22 0.09
N VAL A 115 4.48 -11.95 0.82
CA VAL A 115 3.03 -12.01 0.57
C VAL A 115 2.37 -10.66 0.79
N ILE A 116 2.78 -9.92 1.82
CA ILE A 116 2.31 -8.55 2.07
C ILE A 116 2.71 -7.64 0.90
N GLY A 117 3.96 -7.70 0.43
CA GLY A 117 4.44 -6.95 -0.73
C GLY A 117 3.61 -7.22 -1.98
N CYS A 118 3.26 -8.49 -2.24
CA CYS A 118 2.35 -8.87 -3.32
C CYS A 118 0.97 -8.22 -3.16
N GLY A 119 0.39 -8.26 -1.96
CA GLY A 119 -0.91 -7.64 -1.67
C GLY A 119 -0.90 -6.12 -1.88
N LEU A 120 0.14 -5.45 -1.39
CA LEU A 120 0.32 -4.00 -1.55
C LEU A 120 0.44 -3.61 -3.02
N THR A 121 1.13 -4.42 -3.86
CA THR A 121 1.21 -4.19 -5.31
C THR A 121 -0.16 -4.19 -5.97
N PHE A 122 -1.02 -5.14 -5.64
CA PHE A 122 -2.39 -5.18 -6.14
C PHE A 122 -3.19 -3.95 -5.70
N LEU A 123 -3.07 -3.56 -4.44
CA LEU A 123 -3.77 -2.39 -3.90
C LEU A 123 -3.32 -1.10 -4.60
N GLU A 124 -2.02 -0.90 -4.74
CA GLU A 124 -1.46 0.29 -5.38
C GLU A 124 -1.79 0.36 -6.87
N THR A 125 -1.64 -0.75 -7.59
CA THR A 125 -1.95 -0.83 -9.03
C THR A 125 -3.44 -0.62 -9.31
N ALA A 126 -4.32 -1.00 -8.39
CA ALA A 126 -5.76 -0.79 -8.53
C ALA A 126 -6.20 0.60 -8.04
N ALA A 127 -5.64 1.09 -6.94
CA ALA A 127 -6.11 2.32 -6.30
C ALA A 127 -5.74 3.58 -7.11
N ASN A 128 -4.54 3.64 -7.67
CA ASN A 128 -4.08 4.80 -8.44
C ASN A 128 -4.97 5.12 -9.64
N PRO A 129 -5.20 4.22 -10.61
CA PRO A 129 -6.07 4.52 -11.74
C PRO A 129 -7.53 4.67 -11.32
N TYR A 130 -7.99 3.94 -10.31
CA TYR A 130 -9.36 4.09 -9.82
C TYR A 130 -9.62 5.46 -9.22
N ALA A 131 -8.67 6.02 -8.47
CA ALA A 131 -8.77 7.39 -7.94
C ALA A 131 -8.86 8.44 -9.07
N THR A 132 -8.19 8.22 -10.20
CA THR A 132 -8.26 9.12 -11.36
C THR A 132 -9.56 9.01 -12.14
N GLU A 133 -10.22 7.86 -12.15
CA GLU A 133 -11.49 7.63 -12.86
C GLU A 133 -12.72 8.13 -12.09
N LEU A 134 -12.60 8.40 -10.78
CA LEU A 134 -13.68 8.83 -9.89
C LEU A 134 -14.10 10.29 -10.08
N GLY A 135 -14.36 10.76 -11.30
CA GLY A 135 -14.88 12.10 -11.56
C GLY A 135 -14.37 12.74 -12.85
N ALA A 136 -14.45 14.08 -12.94
CA ALA A 136 -14.04 14.82 -14.12
C ALA A 136 -12.53 14.64 -14.42
N LYS A 137 -12.18 14.47 -15.69
CA LYS A 137 -10.77 14.27 -16.13
C LYS A 137 -9.87 15.45 -15.75
N GLU A 138 -10.43 16.66 -15.76
CA GLU A 138 -9.72 17.90 -15.43
C GLU A 138 -9.21 17.96 -13.98
N THR A 139 -9.89 17.25 -13.07
CA THR A 139 -9.53 17.20 -11.64
C THR A 139 -8.85 15.90 -11.23
N ALA A 140 -8.54 15.00 -12.17
CA ALA A 140 -7.94 13.70 -11.91
C ALA A 140 -6.60 13.81 -11.16
N ALA A 141 -5.69 14.68 -11.64
CA ALA A 141 -4.39 14.91 -11.00
C ALA A 141 -4.53 15.48 -9.59
N SER A 142 -5.49 16.40 -9.37
CA SER A 142 -5.74 16.98 -8.05
C SER A 142 -6.26 15.95 -7.05
N ARG A 143 -7.11 15.02 -7.50
CA ARG A 143 -7.62 13.92 -6.65
C ARG A 143 -6.50 12.95 -6.26
N LEU A 144 -5.66 12.58 -7.22
CA LEU A 144 -4.53 11.70 -6.97
C LEU A 144 -3.53 12.37 -6.01
N ASN A 145 -3.20 13.64 -6.24
CA ASN A 145 -2.31 14.39 -5.36
C ASN A 145 -2.89 14.51 -3.94
N PHE A 146 -4.19 14.75 -3.80
CA PHE A 146 -4.83 14.82 -2.49
C PHE A 146 -4.76 13.47 -1.74
N ALA A 147 -5.02 12.37 -2.42
CA ALA A 147 -4.87 11.04 -1.85
C ALA A 147 -3.41 10.72 -1.47
N CYS A 148 -2.45 11.09 -2.33
CA CYS A 148 -1.03 10.89 -2.08
C CYS A 148 -0.47 11.80 -0.97
N LEU A 149 -0.98 13.03 -0.81
CA LEU A 149 -0.56 13.95 0.26
C LEU A 149 -0.85 13.38 1.65
N LEU A 150 -1.98 12.70 1.81
CA LEU A 150 -2.31 12.02 3.08
C LEU A 150 -1.32 10.89 3.39
N TYR A 151 -0.79 10.24 2.37
CA TYR A 151 0.28 9.24 2.52
C TYR A 151 1.62 9.89 2.87
N THR A 152 1.97 11.00 2.21
CA THR A 152 3.28 11.66 2.37
C THR A 152 3.39 12.42 3.70
N SER A 153 2.28 12.93 4.27
CA SER A 153 2.30 13.61 5.55
C SER A 153 2.69 12.68 6.70
N ASP A 154 2.27 11.42 6.64
CA ASP A 154 2.67 10.39 7.62
C ASP A 154 4.18 10.07 7.51
N ALA A 155 4.73 10.03 6.29
CA ALA A 155 6.14 9.77 6.06
C ALA A 155 7.06 10.98 6.40
N ALA A 156 6.53 12.20 6.44
CA ALA A 156 7.29 13.40 6.80
C ALA A 156 7.47 13.53 8.32
N ASP A 157 6.51 13.05 9.12
CA ASP A 157 6.57 13.10 10.59
C ASP A 157 7.66 12.17 11.16
N ASP A 158 7.95 11.07 10.46
CA ASP A 158 9.04 10.14 10.81
C ASP A 158 10.45 10.72 10.60
N ARG A 159 10.60 11.85 9.89
CA ARG A 159 11.90 12.50 9.68
C ARG A 159 12.27 13.54 10.73
N ILE A 160 11.31 13.95 11.56
CA ILE A 160 11.49 15.04 12.55
C ILE A 160 11.79 14.46 13.96
N SER A 161 11.61 13.19 14.16
CA SER A 161 11.96 12.46 15.39
C SER A 161 13.13 11.52 15.15
#